data_e51daf45ab002938004ac5a62938d9c9
#
_entry.id   e51daf45ab002938004ac5a62938d9c9
#
_cell.length_a   1.000
_cell.length_b   1.000
_cell.length_c   1.000
_cell.angle_alpha   90.00
_cell.angle_beta   90.00
_cell.angle_gamma   90.00
#
_symmetry.space_group_name_H-M   'P 1'
#
loop_
_entity.id
_entity.type
_entity.pdbx_description
1 polymer ?
#
loop_
_entity_poly.entity_id
_entity_poly.type
_entity_poly.pdbx_seq_one_letter_code
_entity_poly.pdbx_strand_id
1 'polypeptide(L)'
;MQHAYDVTNEFAEVAKTAKLKGLEGLESISMKTGIPIQMMLALKCDTIEEAFETVGKPAAIEFKYDGFRIQAHKDGKNNIILFTRRLEDVTNQFPDLADFVLKNVKGRSFILDAEAVGYDKKTGKYLPFQSISQRIKRKYGIEKMSEEMPVEVNVFD
;
A
#
# COMPACT_ATOMS: atom_id res chain seq x y z
N MET A 1 20.58 -6.66 -10.08
CA MET A 1 20.03 -5.37 -10.52
C MET A 1 18.50 -5.38 -10.49
N GLN A 2 17.80 -6.35 -11.11
CA GLN A 2 16.34 -6.42 -11.09
C GLN A 2 15.79 -6.39 -9.65
N HIS A 3 16.23 -7.29 -8.78
CA HIS A 3 15.83 -7.31 -7.37
C HIS A 3 16.03 -5.97 -6.65
N ALA A 4 17.18 -5.31 -6.87
CA ALA A 4 17.43 -4.00 -6.28
C ALA A 4 16.44 -2.92 -6.79
N TYR A 5 16.06 -3.00 -8.07
CA TYR A 5 15.04 -2.12 -8.63
C TYR A 5 13.64 -2.42 -8.06
N ASP A 6 13.27 -3.68 -7.94
CA ASP A 6 11.98 -4.08 -7.40
C ASP A 6 11.78 -3.57 -5.95
N VAL A 7 12.89 -3.50 -5.18
CA VAL A 7 12.91 -3.01 -3.80
C VAL A 7 12.89 -1.47 -3.70
N THR A 8 13.58 -0.77 -4.62
CA THR A 8 13.74 0.69 -4.53
C THR A 8 12.80 1.46 -5.44
N ASN A 9 12.37 0.83 -6.53
CA ASN A 9 11.64 1.46 -7.62
C ASN A 9 12.36 2.68 -8.25
N GLU A 10 13.69 2.78 -8.02
CA GLU A 10 14.52 3.89 -8.47
C GLU A 10 15.76 3.45 -9.27
N PHE A 11 15.69 3.58 -10.60
CA PHE A 11 16.81 3.24 -11.47
C PHE A 11 18.11 4.02 -11.16
N ALA A 12 17.98 5.30 -10.82
CA ALA A 12 19.13 6.14 -10.53
C ALA A 12 19.91 5.63 -9.29
N GLU A 13 19.20 5.22 -8.24
CA GLU A 13 19.82 4.66 -7.03
C GLU A 13 20.48 3.32 -7.33
N VAL A 14 19.79 2.45 -8.07
CA VAL A 14 20.33 1.13 -8.47
C VAL A 14 21.60 1.30 -9.30
N ALA A 15 21.57 2.16 -10.34
CA ALA A 15 22.73 2.40 -11.20
C ALA A 15 23.90 3.01 -10.42
N LYS A 16 23.66 3.98 -9.54
CA LYS A 16 24.66 4.58 -8.67
C LYS A 16 25.26 3.55 -7.72
N THR A 17 24.45 2.72 -7.10
CA THR A 17 24.91 1.68 -6.17
C THR A 17 25.73 0.62 -6.91
N ALA A 18 25.28 0.17 -8.06
CA ALA A 18 26.03 -0.77 -8.90
C ALA A 18 27.41 -0.24 -9.27
N LYS A 19 27.48 1.04 -9.68
CA LYS A 19 28.73 1.70 -10.06
C LYS A 19 29.69 1.89 -8.90
N LEU A 20 29.20 2.25 -7.72
CA LEU A 20 30.04 2.63 -6.58
C LEU A 20 30.37 1.47 -5.65
N LYS A 21 29.49 0.50 -5.51
CA LYS A 21 29.57 -0.58 -4.52
C LYS A 21 29.48 -2.00 -5.13
N GLY A 22 29.32 -2.11 -6.45
CA GLY A 22 29.25 -3.39 -7.11
C GLY A 22 28.06 -4.26 -6.68
N LEU A 23 28.27 -5.57 -6.72
CA LEU A 23 27.23 -6.56 -6.41
C LEU A 23 26.83 -6.53 -4.93
N GLU A 24 27.77 -6.42 -4.01
CA GLU A 24 27.51 -6.33 -2.56
C GLU A 24 26.62 -5.14 -2.21
N GLY A 25 26.84 -4.00 -2.85
CA GLY A 25 25.98 -2.83 -2.68
C GLY A 25 24.55 -3.06 -3.15
N LEU A 26 24.38 -3.77 -4.26
CA LEU A 26 23.06 -4.10 -4.80
C LEU A 26 22.30 -5.10 -3.92
N GLU A 27 22.98 -6.05 -3.32
CA GLU A 27 22.42 -7.03 -2.38
C GLU A 27 22.02 -6.40 -1.04
N SER A 28 22.72 -5.32 -0.64
CA SER A 28 22.44 -4.58 0.60
C SER A 28 21.32 -3.55 0.47
N ILE A 29 20.77 -3.34 -0.73
CA ILE A 29 19.65 -2.42 -0.94
C ILE A 29 18.42 -2.92 -0.20
N SER A 30 17.79 -2.03 0.57
CA SER A 30 16.57 -2.30 1.32
C SER A 30 15.49 -1.24 1.04
N MET A 31 14.25 -1.60 1.34
CA MET A 31 13.12 -0.67 1.28
C MET A 31 13.36 0.54 2.17
N LYS A 32 12.93 1.72 1.69
CA LYS A 32 13.03 2.97 2.43
C LYS A 32 11.65 3.59 2.57
N THR A 33 11.32 4.04 3.77
CA THR A 33 10.10 4.82 4.00
C THR A 33 10.13 6.11 3.17
N GLY A 34 8.98 6.46 2.59
CA GLY A 34 8.84 7.61 1.69
C GLY A 34 9.08 7.30 0.21
N ILE A 35 9.57 6.12 -0.12
CA ILE A 35 9.70 5.64 -1.52
C ILE A 35 8.70 4.50 -1.71
N PRO A 36 7.63 4.70 -2.50
CA PRO A 36 6.59 3.69 -2.66
C PRO A 36 7.10 2.50 -3.48
N ILE A 37 6.67 1.30 -3.08
CA ILE A 37 7.07 0.04 -3.69
C ILE A 37 6.08 -0.33 -4.78
N GLN A 38 6.58 -0.73 -5.93
CA GLN A 38 5.74 -1.22 -7.02
C GLN A 38 5.13 -2.58 -6.66
N MET A 39 3.82 -2.66 -6.77
CA MET A 39 3.07 -3.86 -6.39
C MET A 39 3.06 -4.87 -7.52
N MET A 40 3.25 -6.14 -7.19
CA MET A 40 3.02 -7.23 -8.13
C MET A 40 1.52 -7.37 -8.43
N LEU A 41 1.21 -7.75 -9.66
CA LEU A 41 -0.14 -8.08 -10.08
C LEU A 41 -0.37 -9.58 -9.93
N ALA A 42 -1.43 -9.95 -9.23
CA ALA A 42 -1.88 -11.33 -9.20
C ALA A 42 -2.44 -11.74 -10.58
N LEU A 43 -2.12 -12.94 -11.01
CA LEU A 43 -2.73 -13.54 -12.20
C LEU A 43 -4.15 -14.01 -11.85
N LYS A 44 -5.08 -13.79 -12.80
CA LYS A 44 -6.42 -14.35 -12.68
C LYS A 44 -6.38 -15.81 -13.11
N CYS A 45 -6.98 -16.67 -12.32
CA CYS A 45 -7.23 -18.07 -12.65
C CYS A 45 -8.74 -18.31 -12.71
N ASP A 46 -9.18 -19.25 -13.56
CA ASP A 46 -10.60 -19.56 -13.70
C ASP A 46 -11.01 -20.77 -12.85
N THR A 47 -10.04 -21.58 -12.39
CA THR A 47 -10.28 -22.73 -11.50
C THR A 47 -9.34 -22.69 -10.29
N ILE A 48 -9.73 -23.42 -9.24
CA ILE A 48 -8.91 -23.58 -8.02
C ILE A 48 -7.64 -24.39 -8.35
N GLU A 49 -7.75 -25.39 -9.21
CA GLU A 49 -6.63 -26.24 -9.66
C GLU A 49 -5.56 -25.39 -10.33
N GLU A 50 -5.96 -24.54 -11.29
CA GLU A 50 -5.08 -23.61 -11.99
C GLU A 50 -4.41 -22.63 -11.03
N ALA A 51 -5.16 -22.13 -10.03
CA ALA A 51 -4.60 -21.26 -9.00
C ALA A 51 -3.48 -21.97 -8.22
N PHE A 52 -3.68 -23.23 -7.80
CA PHE A 52 -2.64 -24.00 -7.13
C PHE A 52 -1.45 -24.36 -8.01
N GLU A 53 -1.67 -24.56 -9.30
CA GLU A 53 -0.56 -24.74 -10.24
C GLU A 53 0.29 -23.46 -10.37
N THR A 54 -0.38 -22.31 -10.34
CA THR A 54 0.28 -21.00 -10.48
C THR A 54 1.07 -20.59 -9.25
N VAL A 55 0.47 -20.74 -8.06
CA VAL A 55 1.07 -20.24 -6.80
C VAL A 55 1.81 -21.31 -6.00
N GLY A 56 1.57 -22.59 -6.31
CA GLY A 56 2.15 -23.73 -5.58
C GLY A 56 1.36 -24.10 -4.32
N LYS A 57 1.90 -25.11 -3.61
CA LYS A 57 1.35 -25.61 -2.32
C LYS A 57 2.48 -25.67 -1.30
N PRO A 58 2.22 -25.26 -0.02
CA PRO A 58 0.97 -24.71 0.50
C PRO A 58 0.70 -23.28 0.01
N ALA A 59 -0.57 -22.87 -0.07
CA ALA A 59 -1.00 -21.53 -0.45
C ALA A 59 -1.83 -20.87 0.66
N ALA A 60 -1.64 -19.58 0.89
CA ALA A 60 -2.50 -18.77 1.74
C ALA A 60 -3.80 -18.42 0.99
N ILE A 61 -4.92 -18.44 1.71
CA ILE A 61 -6.22 -18.04 1.16
C ILE A 61 -6.69 -16.83 1.96
N GLU A 62 -6.95 -15.73 1.26
CA GLU A 62 -7.30 -14.45 1.86
C GLU A 62 -8.58 -13.88 1.25
N PHE A 63 -9.22 -12.96 1.98
CA PHE A 63 -10.33 -12.20 1.44
C PHE A 63 -9.84 -11.21 0.35
N LYS A 64 -10.56 -11.16 -0.76
CA LYS A 64 -10.37 -10.11 -1.75
C LYS A 64 -11.33 -8.96 -1.47
N TYR A 65 -10.84 -7.98 -0.74
CA TYR A 65 -11.61 -6.76 -0.45
C TYR A 65 -11.86 -5.93 -1.70
N ASP A 66 -13.02 -5.28 -1.77
CA ASP A 66 -13.38 -4.32 -2.84
C ASP A 66 -13.09 -2.89 -2.37
N GLY A 67 -11.83 -2.56 -2.26
CA GLY A 67 -11.34 -1.28 -1.80
C GLY A 67 -10.29 -0.69 -2.73
N PHE A 68 -9.39 0.10 -2.18
CA PHE A 68 -8.18 0.53 -2.87
C PHE A 68 -6.95 0.18 -2.05
N ARG A 69 -5.96 -0.38 -2.72
CA ARG A 69 -4.70 -0.74 -2.09
C ARG A 69 -3.94 0.52 -1.70
N ILE A 70 -3.42 0.53 -0.48
CA ILE A 70 -2.69 1.64 0.10
C ILE A 70 -1.43 1.14 0.79
N GLN A 71 -0.32 1.84 0.56
CA GLN A 71 0.89 1.67 1.36
C GLN A 71 0.98 2.82 2.35
N ALA A 72 1.18 2.51 3.62
CA ALA A 72 1.40 3.51 4.66
C ALA A 72 2.87 3.45 5.11
N HIS A 73 3.62 4.51 4.83
CA HIS A 73 5.02 4.65 5.17
C HIS A 73 5.19 5.58 6.36
N LYS A 74 5.64 5.05 7.49
CA LYS A 74 5.99 5.86 8.66
C LYS A 74 7.51 5.91 8.83
N ASP A 75 8.07 7.09 8.91
CA ASP A 75 9.50 7.30 9.19
C ASP A 75 9.81 7.36 10.69
N GLY A 76 11.10 7.38 11.03
CA GLY A 76 11.57 7.47 12.41
C GLY A 76 11.28 8.80 13.11
N LYS A 77 10.72 9.80 12.41
CA LYS A 77 10.33 11.13 12.93
C LYS A 77 8.82 11.29 13.11
N ASN A 78 8.06 10.20 12.97
CA ASN A 78 6.60 10.17 12.97
C ASN A 78 5.92 10.86 11.78
N ASN A 79 6.63 11.11 10.68
CA ASN A 79 5.97 11.48 9.44
C ASN A 79 5.33 10.25 8.82
N ILE A 80 4.13 10.41 8.28
CA ILE A 80 3.43 9.36 7.56
C ILE A 80 3.11 9.82 6.15
N ILE A 81 3.27 8.93 5.18
CA ILE A 81 2.90 9.14 3.79
C ILE A 81 2.08 7.94 3.33
N LEU A 82 0.97 8.22 2.67
CA LEU A 82 0.07 7.22 2.12
C LEU A 82 0.17 7.20 0.60
N PHE A 83 0.47 6.03 0.02
CA PHE A 83 0.58 5.87 -1.42
C PHE A 83 -0.49 4.93 -1.96
N THR A 84 -1.06 5.25 -3.11
CA THR A 84 -1.96 4.36 -3.84
C THR A 84 -1.18 3.31 -4.62
N ARG A 85 -1.90 2.33 -5.23
CA ARG A 85 -1.34 1.36 -6.18
C ARG A 85 -0.58 2.01 -7.34
N ARG A 86 -0.93 3.25 -7.70
CA ARG A 86 -0.26 4.02 -8.77
C ARG A 86 0.92 4.84 -8.27
N LEU A 87 1.34 4.62 -7.02
CA LEU A 87 2.43 5.33 -6.36
C LEU A 87 2.16 6.84 -6.16
N GLU A 88 0.89 7.24 -6.18
CA GLU A 88 0.46 8.62 -5.96
C GLU A 88 0.34 8.87 -4.44
N ASP A 89 0.91 9.97 -3.95
CA ASP A 89 0.73 10.42 -2.58
C ASP A 89 -0.71 10.93 -2.36
N VAL A 90 -1.42 10.27 -1.46
CA VAL A 90 -2.81 10.60 -1.09
C VAL A 90 -2.96 10.92 0.40
N THR A 91 -1.88 11.26 1.07
CA THR A 91 -1.87 11.56 2.51
C THR A 91 -2.88 12.64 2.86
N ASN A 92 -2.93 13.70 2.06
CA ASN A 92 -3.85 14.82 2.28
C ASN A 92 -5.33 14.46 2.04
N GLN A 93 -5.60 13.45 1.22
CA GLN A 93 -6.97 12.98 0.95
C GLN A 93 -7.51 12.04 2.03
N PHE A 94 -6.62 11.44 2.81
CA PHE A 94 -6.95 10.47 3.85
C PHE A 94 -6.30 10.81 5.20
N PRO A 95 -6.52 12.01 5.75
CA PRO A 95 -5.93 12.42 7.04
C PRO A 95 -6.40 11.55 8.20
N ASP A 96 -7.65 11.10 8.16
CA ASP A 96 -8.23 10.18 9.14
C ASP A 96 -7.51 8.83 9.18
N LEU A 97 -7.14 8.30 7.99
CA LEU A 97 -6.39 7.06 7.88
C LEU A 97 -4.95 7.24 8.36
N ALA A 98 -4.29 8.35 7.96
CA ALA A 98 -2.96 8.69 8.41
C ALA A 98 -2.89 8.78 9.95
N ASP A 99 -3.82 9.51 10.55
CA ASP A 99 -3.96 9.64 12.00
C ASP A 99 -4.25 8.29 12.68
N PHE A 100 -5.12 7.47 12.09
CA PHE A 100 -5.45 6.15 12.62
C PHE A 100 -4.21 5.25 12.67
N VAL A 101 -3.45 5.18 11.58
CA VAL A 101 -2.21 4.38 11.51
C VAL A 101 -1.19 4.88 12.53
N LEU A 102 -0.98 6.20 12.62
CA LEU A 102 -0.03 6.78 13.59
C LEU A 102 -0.39 6.45 15.05
N LYS A 103 -1.67 6.41 15.38
CA LYS A 103 -2.14 6.17 16.75
C LYS A 103 -2.16 4.69 17.14
N ASN A 104 -2.44 3.82 16.17
CA ASN A 104 -2.74 2.41 16.48
C ASN A 104 -1.62 1.44 16.09
N VAL A 105 -0.75 1.79 15.14
CA VAL A 105 0.36 0.93 14.74
C VAL A 105 1.63 1.30 15.50
N LYS A 106 2.14 0.34 16.25
CA LYS A 106 3.39 0.53 17.03
C LYS A 106 4.59 0.24 16.12
N GLY A 107 5.59 1.09 16.22
CA GLY A 107 6.84 0.95 15.47
C GLY A 107 7.49 2.32 15.26
N ARG A 108 8.82 2.35 15.29
CA ARG A 108 9.57 3.60 15.02
C ARG A 108 9.50 3.98 13.56
N SER A 109 9.63 3.00 12.69
CA SER A 109 9.59 3.15 11.23
C SER A 109 9.03 1.86 10.64
N PHE A 110 8.13 1.97 9.65
CA PHE A 110 7.53 0.82 8.99
C PHE A 110 6.93 1.19 7.63
N ILE A 111 6.71 0.18 6.84
CA ILE A 111 5.89 0.21 5.64
C ILE A 111 4.80 -0.84 5.86
N LEU A 112 3.55 -0.44 5.67
CA LEU A 112 2.40 -1.35 5.70
C LEU A 112 1.77 -1.39 4.31
N ASP A 113 1.33 -2.56 3.91
CA ASP A 113 0.50 -2.75 2.73
C ASP A 113 -0.89 -3.23 3.14
N ALA A 114 -1.90 -2.57 2.64
CA ALA A 114 -3.27 -2.77 3.11
C ALA A 114 -4.29 -2.48 2.00
N GLU A 115 -5.52 -2.98 2.18
CA GLU A 115 -6.69 -2.56 1.42
C GLU A 115 -7.54 -1.64 2.28
N ALA A 116 -7.76 -0.41 1.82
CA ALA A 116 -8.67 0.53 2.44
C ALA A 116 -10.06 0.38 1.82
N VAL A 117 -11.03 0.00 2.63
CA VAL A 117 -12.41 -0.29 2.22
C VAL A 117 -13.35 0.71 2.87
N GLY A 118 -14.23 1.32 2.08
CA GLY A 118 -15.26 2.17 2.63
C GLY A 118 -16.35 1.40 3.34
N TYR A 119 -16.93 2.01 4.36
CA TYR A 119 -18.06 1.43 5.03
C TYR A 119 -19.11 2.47 5.39
N ASP A 120 -20.36 2.01 5.46
CA ASP A 120 -21.49 2.81 5.95
C ASP A 120 -21.52 2.73 7.48
N LYS A 121 -21.35 3.88 8.14
CA LYS A 121 -21.37 3.98 9.62
C LYS A 121 -22.66 3.50 10.28
N LYS A 122 -23.80 3.59 9.57
CA LYS A 122 -25.10 3.22 10.13
C LYS A 122 -25.36 1.73 10.08
N THR A 123 -24.92 1.09 8.99
CA THR A 123 -25.18 -0.33 8.74
C THR A 123 -23.97 -1.21 9.00
N GLY A 124 -22.76 -0.64 9.09
CA GLY A 124 -21.49 -1.36 9.20
C GLY A 124 -21.11 -2.14 7.93
N LYS A 125 -21.85 -1.97 6.83
CA LYS A 125 -21.59 -2.69 5.59
C LYS A 125 -20.52 -2.01 4.76
N TYR A 126 -19.68 -2.81 4.13
CA TYR A 126 -18.70 -2.32 3.16
C TYR A 126 -19.39 -1.70 1.95
N LEU A 127 -18.80 -0.63 1.46
CA LEU A 127 -19.20 0.07 0.25
C LEU A 127 -18.29 -0.36 -0.91
N PRO A 128 -18.82 -0.41 -2.14
CA PRO A 128 -18.00 -0.72 -3.32
C PRO A 128 -16.94 0.36 -3.56
N PHE A 129 -15.85 -0.03 -4.20
CA PHE A 129 -14.73 0.87 -4.52
C PHE A 129 -15.16 2.18 -5.17
N GLN A 130 -16.18 2.16 -6.05
CA GLN A 130 -16.70 3.34 -6.75
C GLN A 130 -17.12 4.46 -5.80
N SER A 131 -17.65 4.11 -4.62
CA SER A 131 -18.05 5.08 -3.60
C SER A 131 -16.87 5.84 -3.03
N ILE A 132 -15.70 5.17 -2.85
CA ILE A 132 -14.49 5.76 -2.27
C ILE A 132 -13.60 6.41 -3.32
N SER A 133 -13.65 5.96 -4.57
CA SER A 133 -12.78 6.45 -5.63
C SER A 133 -12.85 7.97 -5.82
N GLN A 134 -14.00 8.58 -5.48
CA GLN A 134 -14.19 10.03 -5.49
C GLN A 134 -13.28 10.74 -4.46
N ARG A 135 -13.00 10.09 -3.31
CA ARG A 135 -12.16 10.66 -2.26
C ARG A 135 -10.69 10.72 -2.67
N ILE A 136 -10.20 9.73 -3.42
CA ILE A 136 -8.82 9.68 -3.93
C ILE A 136 -8.47 10.90 -4.79
N LYS A 137 -9.42 11.38 -5.58
CA LYS A 137 -9.25 12.53 -6.49
C LYS A 137 -9.60 13.88 -5.87
N ARG A 138 -10.05 13.89 -4.62
CA ARG A 138 -10.57 15.09 -3.96
C ARG A 138 -9.45 16.05 -3.56
N LYS A 139 -9.66 17.33 -3.80
CA LYS A 139 -8.73 18.41 -3.40
C LYS A 139 -9.30 19.35 -2.34
N TYR A 140 -10.63 19.37 -2.17
CA TYR A 140 -11.33 20.29 -1.27
C TYR A 140 -12.39 19.53 -0.44
N GLY A 141 -12.70 20.05 0.74
CA GLY A 141 -13.74 19.47 1.62
C GLY A 141 -13.37 18.08 2.14
N ILE A 142 -12.09 17.84 2.41
CA ILE A 142 -11.53 16.52 2.80
C ILE A 142 -12.13 16.05 4.12
N GLU A 143 -12.21 16.93 5.13
CA GLU A 143 -12.76 16.59 6.47
C GLU A 143 -14.17 16.06 6.38
N LYS A 144 -15.05 16.79 5.66
CA LYS A 144 -16.43 16.36 5.44
C LYS A 144 -16.51 15.00 4.74
N MET A 145 -15.67 14.79 3.73
CA MET A 145 -15.59 13.50 3.02
C MET A 145 -15.11 12.36 3.92
N SER A 146 -14.18 12.62 4.83
CA SER A 146 -13.72 11.63 5.81
C SER A 146 -14.84 11.19 6.76
N GLU A 147 -15.72 12.12 7.14
CA GLU A 147 -16.88 11.82 7.98
C GLU A 147 -17.97 11.06 7.22
N GLU A 148 -18.26 11.46 5.98
CA GLU A 148 -19.30 10.87 5.15
C GLU A 148 -18.92 9.50 4.57
N MET A 149 -17.63 9.31 4.27
CA MET A 149 -17.08 8.09 3.67
C MET A 149 -15.87 7.57 4.46
N PRO A 150 -16.08 7.07 5.66
CA PRO A 150 -15.01 6.49 6.45
C PRO A 150 -14.44 5.23 5.78
N VAL A 151 -13.19 4.94 6.09
CA VAL A 151 -12.50 3.76 5.57
C VAL A 151 -12.03 2.86 6.71
N GLU A 152 -12.10 1.56 6.48
CA GLU A 152 -11.46 0.54 7.28
C GLU A 152 -10.19 0.07 6.59
N VAL A 153 -9.14 -0.18 7.35
CA VAL A 153 -7.83 -0.59 6.83
C VAL A 153 -7.59 -2.06 7.14
N ASN A 154 -7.55 -2.87 6.10
CA ASN A 154 -7.27 -4.30 6.20
C ASN A 154 -5.80 -4.53 5.82
N VAL A 155 -4.94 -4.64 6.83
CA VAL A 155 -3.49 -4.83 6.65
C VAL A 155 -3.23 -6.31 6.34
N PHE A 156 -2.37 -6.57 5.34
CA PHE A 156 -1.98 -7.93 4.95
C PHE A 156 -0.45 -8.09 4.81
N ASP A 157 0.34 -6.98 4.82
CA ASP A 157 1.81 -7.03 4.84
C ASP A 157 2.42 -5.83 5.60
#